data_d8557a8c702c8dc97db29695550327ad
#
_entry.id   d8557a8c702c8dc97db29695550327ad
#
_cell.length_a   1.000
_cell.length_b   1.000
_cell.length_c   1.000
_cell.angle_alpha   90.00
_cell.angle_beta   90.00
_cell.angle_gamma   90.00
#
_symmetry.space_group_name_H-M   'P 1'
#
loop_
_entity.id
_entity.type
_entity.pdbx_description
1 polymer ?
#
loop_
_entity_poly.entity_id
_entity_poly.type
_entity_poly.pdbx_seq_one_letter_code
_entity_poly.pdbx_strand_id
1 'polypeptide(L)'
;MKSFNNSFLAFALAATALTPLSAQAQQGEEASAAEERRFGTIVVTAQRREENLLDVPLSVSAFGGDLLADLGVQTLDEVAKISPNVTLEVSRGTNNTLSAFIRGVGQQDPVAGFESGVGIYIDDVYLNRPQGAVLEVYDVERIEVLRGPQGTLYGRNTIGGAVKYVTRGLSDEPMFKARGALGSYNQRDIVASASLPLGDSVRVGGGLAYFTRDGFGENLITGEDNYNKDVAAYRLSAEWDVTDKFQLRLAGDYMNDESNARQGHRLIPDRFPPFTYPVLSNVYDTRAGLDAVKQNVEVKGASLVAEYKLNDAFTLKNILAYREDESSSPIDFDSLPEADVDVPAVNYNDQLSNEFQIAYSGDRLNGIVGAYYLDANASTVFDVILATTGALINAPGLNAQTLGDVSTETWSVFGDFTYDLTDQFSVTVGGRYTEDERRSIVLRRTFIGGLSPELGGTGIPISTTSNFDGRAK
;
A
#
# COMPACT_ATOMS: atom_id res chain seq x y z
N MET A 1 0.13 -8.13 47.86
CA MET A 1 1.39 -7.74 48.50
C MET A 1 2.55 -8.42 47.77
N LYS A 2 3.19 -7.71 46.88
CA LYS A 2 4.62 -7.84 46.49
C LYS A 2 4.97 -6.60 45.72
N SER A 3 5.85 -5.82 46.34
CA SER A 3 6.39 -4.56 45.84
C SER A 3 7.28 -4.78 44.62
N PHE A 4 7.14 -3.96 43.59
CA PHE A 4 8.18 -3.77 42.57
C PHE A 4 8.73 -2.36 42.69
N ASN A 5 10.03 -2.32 42.87
CA ASN A 5 10.87 -1.16 43.14
C ASN A 5 10.89 -0.16 41.96
N ASN A 6 10.67 1.10 42.28
CA ASN A 6 11.07 2.27 41.52
C ASN A 6 12.61 2.39 41.49
N SER A 7 13.22 2.26 40.33
CA SER A 7 14.60 2.66 40.10
C SER A 7 14.83 2.89 38.59
N PHE A 8 14.28 3.96 38.03
CA PHE A 8 14.75 4.57 36.77
C PHE A 8 14.29 6.02 36.69
N LEU A 9 14.95 6.86 37.50
CA LEU A 9 14.84 8.33 37.33
C LEU A 9 16.10 8.95 37.94
N ALA A 10 17.18 9.01 37.16
CA ALA A 10 18.30 9.89 37.42
C ALA A 10 19.33 9.84 36.28
N PHE A 11 19.03 10.47 35.13
CA PHE A 11 20.05 10.91 34.19
C PHE A 11 19.48 12.00 33.26
N ALA A 12 19.35 13.18 33.80
CA ALA A 12 19.21 14.41 33.00
C ALA A 12 19.29 15.62 33.92
N LEU A 13 20.48 16.09 34.24
CA LEU A 13 20.72 17.46 34.70
C LEU A 13 22.24 17.67 34.93
N ALA A 14 22.97 17.93 33.87
CA ALA A 14 24.25 18.63 33.95
C ALA A 14 24.74 19.04 32.55
N ALA A 15 24.29 20.19 32.05
CA ALA A 15 25.05 20.99 31.07
C ALA A 15 24.31 22.33 30.83
N THR A 16 24.41 23.23 31.78
CA THR A 16 24.14 24.65 31.51
C THR A 16 25.31 25.43 32.07
N ALA A 17 26.15 25.94 31.18
CA ALA A 17 26.85 27.22 31.25
C ALA A 17 28.05 27.19 30.30
N LEU A 18 27.91 27.87 29.14
CA LEU A 18 29.04 28.60 28.51
C LEU A 18 28.47 29.48 27.38
N THR A 19 28.32 30.74 27.76
CA THR A 19 28.50 32.05 27.08
C THR A 19 28.12 32.27 25.62
N PRO A 20 27.41 33.38 25.33
CA PRO A 20 27.06 33.80 23.98
C PRO A 20 28.13 34.76 23.41
N LEU A 21 28.64 34.50 22.23
CA LEU A 21 29.20 35.52 21.35
C LEU A 21 29.07 35.10 19.87
N SER A 22 28.53 36.02 19.07
CA SER A 22 28.49 36.05 17.60
C SER A 22 27.39 35.17 16.90
N ALA A 23 26.13 35.45 17.19
CA ALA A 23 24.98 34.79 16.53
C ALA A 23 24.19 35.71 15.57
N GLN A 24 24.75 36.76 15.03
CA GLN A 24 23.97 37.71 14.21
C GLN A 24 24.28 37.70 12.70
N ALA A 25 25.35 37.05 12.24
CA ALA A 25 25.68 36.97 10.83
C ALA A 25 25.24 35.59 10.20
N GLN A 26 25.09 34.55 11.01
CA GLN A 26 24.68 33.24 10.55
C GLN A 26 23.16 33.06 10.37
N GLN A 27 22.33 33.85 11.05
CA GLN A 27 20.86 33.74 10.93
C GLN A 27 20.30 34.17 9.57
N GLY A 28 21.02 35.00 8.80
CA GLY A 28 20.60 35.41 7.46
C GLY A 28 20.84 34.33 6.38
N GLU A 29 21.94 33.58 6.47
CA GLU A 29 22.28 32.53 5.55
C GLU A 29 21.53 31.22 5.86
N GLU A 30 21.33 30.88 7.14
CA GLU A 30 20.54 29.75 7.54
C GLU A 30 19.03 29.91 7.25
N ALA A 31 18.50 31.14 7.37
CA ALA A 31 17.11 31.41 6.99
C ALA A 31 16.91 31.34 5.47
N SER A 32 17.88 31.84 4.67
CA SER A 32 17.85 31.70 3.20
C SER A 32 18.04 30.28 2.75
N ALA A 33 18.95 29.52 3.34
CA ALA A 33 19.16 28.11 3.06
C ALA A 33 17.99 27.23 3.55
N ALA A 34 17.28 27.64 4.62
CA ALA A 34 16.08 26.96 5.09
C ALA A 34 14.85 27.30 4.21
N GLU A 35 14.77 28.51 3.66
CA GLU A 35 13.76 28.83 2.64
C GLU A 35 14.04 28.15 1.30
N GLU A 36 15.29 28.11 0.84
CA GLU A 36 15.65 27.32 -0.35
C GLU A 36 15.42 25.81 -0.17
N ARG A 37 15.58 25.27 1.03
CA ARG A 37 15.21 23.88 1.33
C ARG A 37 13.70 23.67 1.45
N ARG A 38 12.92 24.68 1.82
CA ARG A 38 11.45 24.63 1.84
C ARG A 38 10.83 24.67 0.44
N PHE A 39 11.50 25.27 -0.52
CA PHE A 39 11.10 25.34 -1.92
C PHE A 39 12.11 24.66 -2.86
N GLY A 40 12.93 23.74 -2.32
CA GLY A 40 13.87 22.94 -3.10
C GLY A 40 13.15 22.29 -4.28
N THR A 41 13.81 22.21 -5.39
CA THR A 41 13.35 21.53 -6.61
C THR A 41 12.84 20.13 -6.25
N ILE A 42 11.53 19.92 -6.32
CA ILE A 42 10.95 18.60 -6.08
C ILE A 42 11.24 17.76 -7.32
N VAL A 43 12.11 16.76 -7.17
CA VAL A 43 12.40 15.78 -8.20
C VAL A 43 11.37 14.66 -8.13
N VAL A 44 10.83 14.27 -9.26
CA VAL A 44 9.87 13.16 -9.41
C VAL A 44 10.38 12.16 -10.44
N THR A 45 9.86 10.94 -10.37
CA THR A 45 10.17 9.87 -11.33
C THR A 45 8.93 9.45 -12.13
N ALA A 46 8.04 10.41 -12.38
CA ALA A 46 6.77 10.21 -13.07
C ALA A 46 6.94 9.64 -14.49
N GLN A 47 8.00 10.01 -15.20
CA GLN A 47 8.33 9.50 -16.53
C GLN A 47 9.43 8.40 -16.52
N ARG A 48 9.57 7.67 -15.40
CA ARG A 48 10.63 6.65 -15.22
C ARG A 48 12.06 7.20 -15.28
N ARG A 49 12.22 8.51 -15.16
CA ARG A 49 13.48 9.25 -15.07
C ARG A 49 13.31 10.39 -14.07
N GLU A 50 14.41 10.82 -13.48
CA GLU A 50 14.42 11.95 -12.57
C GLU A 50 14.21 13.26 -13.32
N GLU A 51 13.17 13.99 -12.98
CA GLU A 51 12.81 15.27 -13.58
C GLU A 51 12.32 16.23 -12.50
N ASN A 52 12.50 17.54 -12.71
CA ASN A 52 11.87 18.52 -11.86
C ASN A 52 10.35 18.46 -12.04
N LEU A 53 9.60 18.43 -10.94
CA LEU A 53 8.12 18.41 -10.96
C LEU A 53 7.50 19.48 -11.87
N LEU A 54 8.12 20.66 -11.96
CA LEU A 54 7.61 21.77 -12.78
C LEU A 54 7.81 21.56 -14.29
N ASP A 55 8.73 20.69 -14.67
CA ASP A 55 9.08 20.44 -16.08
C ASP A 55 8.35 19.22 -16.64
N VAL A 56 7.70 18.42 -15.78
CA VAL A 56 6.95 17.21 -16.18
C VAL A 56 5.62 17.61 -16.82
N PRO A 57 5.35 17.22 -18.10
CA PRO A 57 4.11 17.57 -18.80
C PRO A 57 2.92 16.68 -18.38
N LEU A 58 2.84 16.31 -17.13
CA LEU A 58 1.81 15.45 -16.53
C LEU A 58 1.20 16.14 -15.29
N SER A 59 -0.04 15.77 -14.96
CA SER A 59 -0.66 16.22 -13.70
C SER A 59 -0.15 15.35 -12.54
N VAL A 60 0.95 15.78 -11.94
CA VAL A 60 1.58 15.09 -10.80
C VAL A 60 1.47 15.93 -9.53
N SER A 61 1.25 15.27 -8.39
CA SER A 61 1.52 15.82 -7.06
C SER A 61 2.58 14.97 -6.40
N ALA A 62 3.56 15.61 -5.79
CA ALA A 62 4.59 14.92 -5.03
C ALA A 62 4.62 15.47 -3.60
N PHE A 63 4.66 14.56 -2.64
CA PHE A 63 4.65 14.86 -1.20
C PHE A 63 5.92 14.26 -0.58
N GLY A 64 6.84 15.09 -0.16
CA GLY A 64 8.08 14.66 0.49
C GLY A 64 7.82 14.03 1.87
N GLY A 65 8.66 13.09 2.27
CA GLY A 65 8.49 12.35 3.53
C GLY A 65 8.50 13.25 4.77
N ASP A 66 9.28 14.30 4.79
CA ASP A 66 9.30 15.24 5.92
C ASP A 66 7.97 16.04 6.01
N LEU A 67 7.39 16.46 4.87
CA LEU A 67 6.07 17.09 4.82
C LEU A 67 4.97 16.12 5.30
N LEU A 68 5.01 14.87 4.87
CA LEU A 68 4.04 13.86 5.30
C LEU A 68 4.13 13.61 6.81
N ALA A 69 5.35 13.59 7.35
CA ALA A 69 5.58 13.45 8.78
C ALA A 69 5.05 14.67 9.58
N ASP A 70 5.27 15.90 9.08
CA ASP A 70 4.77 17.13 9.69
C ASP A 70 3.24 17.21 9.67
N LEU A 71 2.60 16.69 8.64
CA LEU A 71 1.15 16.59 8.52
C LEU A 71 0.55 15.42 9.32
N GLY A 72 1.38 14.56 9.92
CA GLY A 72 0.94 13.40 10.67
C GLY A 72 0.36 12.28 9.80
N VAL A 73 0.67 12.25 8.51
CA VAL A 73 0.25 11.19 7.59
C VAL A 73 0.94 9.88 7.97
N GLN A 74 0.16 8.86 8.30
CA GLN A 74 0.66 7.54 8.72
C GLN A 74 0.47 6.46 7.66
N THR A 75 -0.50 6.62 6.79
CA THR A 75 -0.86 5.62 5.78
C THR A 75 -1.12 6.25 4.41
N LEU A 76 -0.98 5.46 3.35
CA LEU A 76 -1.14 5.95 1.97
C LEU A 76 -2.54 6.51 1.70
N ASP A 77 -3.60 5.94 2.29
CA ASP A 77 -4.98 6.42 2.12
C ASP A 77 -5.15 7.86 2.63
N GLU A 78 -4.37 8.29 3.62
CA GLU A 78 -4.42 9.66 4.14
C GLU A 78 -3.88 10.71 3.15
N VAL A 79 -3.08 10.32 2.16
CA VAL A 79 -2.60 11.22 1.10
C VAL A 79 -3.76 11.76 0.24
N ALA A 80 -4.87 11.04 0.17
CA ALA A 80 -6.08 11.53 -0.49
C ALA A 80 -6.63 12.81 0.15
N LYS A 81 -6.45 13.01 1.46
CA LYS A 81 -6.92 14.22 2.18
C LYS A 81 -6.25 15.51 1.69
N ILE A 82 -5.06 15.39 1.10
CA ILE A 82 -4.26 16.51 0.58
C ILE A 82 -4.07 16.49 -0.94
N SER A 83 -4.70 15.53 -1.63
CA SER A 83 -4.58 15.33 -3.08
C SER A 83 -5.93 15.51 -3.78
N PRO A 84 -6.17 16.58 -4.55
CA PRO A 84 -7.45 16.81 -5.22
C PRO A 84 -7.76 15.74 -6.27
N ASN A 85 -9.05 15.38 -6.38
CA ASN A 85 -9.58 14.38 -7.34
C ASN A 85 -8.97 12.97 -7.18
N VAL A 86 -8.53 12.64 -5.98
CA VAL A 86 -8.00 11.35 -5.58
C VAL A 86 -8.81 10.84 -4.40
N THR A 87 -9.28 9.63 -4.48
CA THR A 87 -9.90 8.88 -3.39
C THR A 87 -9.05 7.65 -3.14
N LEU A 88 -8.47 7.57 -1.97
CA LEU A 88 -7.78 6.39 -1.46
C LEU A 88 -8.48 6.05 -0.15
N GLU A 89 -9.07 4.90 -0.08
CA GLU A 89 -9.87 4.48 1.07
C GLU A 89 -9.56 3.02 1.41
N VAL A 90 -9.62 2.71 2.69
CA VAL A 90 -9.63 1.33 3.14
C VAL A 90 -10.97 0.71 2.74
N SER A 91 -10.94 -0.44 2.08
CA SER A 91 -12.14 -1.18 1.71
C SER A 91 -12.91 -1.60 2.95
N ARG A 92 -14.24 -1.62 2.84
CA ARG A 92 -15.16 -1.96 3.94
C ARG A 92 -14.82 -3.30 4.59
N GLY A 93 -14.90 -3.36 5.92
CA GLY A 93 -14.66 -4.58 6.69
C GLY A 93 -13.23 -5.11 6.62
N THR A 94 -12.27 -4.26 6.22
CA THR A 94 -10.84 -4.57 6.18
C THR A 94 -10.03 -3.44 6.81
N ASN A 95 -8.72 -3.60 6.94
CA ASN A 95 -7.80 -2.54 7.39
C ASN A 95 -6.79 -2.15 6.34
N ASN A 96 -6.36 -3.08 5.50
CA ASN A 96 -5.23 -2.89 4.61
C ASN A 96 -5.54 -3.23 3.14
N THR A 97 -6.82 -3.26 2.76
CA THR A 97 -7.23 -3.40 1.36
C THR A 97 -7.55 -2.03 0.79
N LEU A 98 -6.80 -1.59 -0.21
CA LEU A 98 -6.92 -0.25 -0.77
C LEU A 98 -7.94 -0.18 -1.90
N SER A 99 -8.94 0.68 -1.76
CA SER A 99 -9.81 1.13 -2.86
C SER A 99 -9.28 2.46 -3.38
N ALA A 100 -8.86 2.51 -4.64
CA ALA A 100 -8.23 3.68 -5.23
C ALA A 100 -9.00 4.18 -6.46
N PHE A 101 -9.31 5.50 -6.48
CA PHE A 101 -9.94 6.19 -7.60
C PHE A 101 -9.22 7.50 -7.88
N ILE A 102 -8.91 7.75 -9.14
CA ILE A 102 -8.38 9.05 -9.60
C ILE A 102 -9.33 9.59 -10.67
N ARG A 103 -9.85 10.80 -10.46
CA ARG A 103 -10.85 11.43 -11.36
C ARG A 103 -12.09 10.54 -11.58
N GLY A 104 -12.47 9.76 -10.56
CA GLY A 104 -13.62 8.84 -10.62
C GLY A 104 -13.34 7.50 -11.31
N VAL A 105 -12.12 7.26 -11.80
CA VAL A 105 -11.73 5.99 -12.41
C VAL A 105 -11.02 5.13 -11.37
N GLY A 106 -11.53 3.94 -11.09
CA GLY A 106 -10.99 3.01 -10.10
C GLY A 106 -11.82 1.74 -10.00
N GLN A 107 -11.52 0.89 -9.03
CA GLN A 107 -12.25 -0.33 -8.72
C GLN A 107 -12.41 -0.45 -7.20
N GLN A 108 -13.62 -0.73 -6.75
CA GLN A 108 -13.92 -0.85 -5.32
C GLN A 108 -13.84 -2.31 -4.83
N ASP A 109 -14.17 -3.26 -5.68
CA ASP A 109 -14.25 -4.67 -5.30
C ASP A 109 -12.86 -5.32 -5.33
N PRO A 110 -12.36 -5.85 -4.19
CA PRO A 110 -11.02 -6.42 -4.11
C PRO A 110 -10.94 -7.91 -4.49
N VAL A 111 -12.04 -8.52 -4.92
CA VAL A 111 -12.07 -9.95 -5.28
C VAL A 111 -11.10 -10.26 -6.43
N ALA A 112 -10.45 -11.41 -6.37
CA ALA A 112 -9.60 -11.90 -7.45
C ALA A 112 -10.37 -11.91 -8.78
N GLY A 113 -9.78 -11.39 -9.85
CA GLY A 113 -10.44 -11.22 -11.16
C GLY A 113 -10.93 -9.81 -11.45
N PHE A 114 -11.13 -8.96 -10.44
CA PHE A 114 -11.33 -7.53 -10.64
C PHE A 114 -10.00 -6.78 -10.60
N GLU A 115 -9.80 -5.90 -11.56
CA GLU A 115 -8.55 -5.18 -11.74
C GLU A 115 -8.71 -3.72 -11.32
N SER A 116 -7.69 -3.18 -10.66
CA SER A 116 -7.65 -1.77 -10.28
C SER A 116 -7.64 -0.87 -11.53
N GLY A 117 -8.23 0.32 -11.42
CA GLY A 117 -8.06 1.39 -12.42
C GLY A 117 -6.89 2.33 -12.10
N VAL A 118 -6.28 2.17 -10.94
CA VAL A 118 -5.14 2.95 -10.43
C VAL A 118 -4.01 2.02 -10.05
N GLY A 119 -2.84 2.21 -10.64
CA GLY A 119 -1.64 1.42 -10.32
C GLY A 119 -0.99 1.90 -9.01
N ILE A 120 -0.63 0.98 -8.13
CA ILE A 120 0.13 1.26 -6.92
C ILE A 120 1.53 0.68 -7.07
N TYR A 121 2.55 1.45 -6.71
CA TYR A 121 3.95 1.08 -6.90
C TYR A 121 4.77 1.36 -5.64
N ILE A 122 5.70 0.46 -5.31
CA ILE A 122 6.77 0.67 -4.34
C ILE A 122 8.10 0.60 -5.11
N ASP A 123 8.88 1.67 -5.11
CA ASP A 123 10.19 1.73 -5.79
C ASP A 123 10.15 1.17 -7.23
N ASP A 124 9.16 1.59 -8.00
CA ASP A 124 8.87 1.11 -9.36
C ASP A 124 8.32 -0.33 -9.47
N VAL A 125 8.20 -1.08 -8.39
CA VAL A 125 7.55 -2.40 -8.37
C VAL A 125 6.04 -2.25 -8.26
N TYR A 126 5.32 -2.75 -9.27
CA TYR A 126 3.86 -2.76 -9.30
C TYR A 126 3.28 -3.71 -8.25
N LEU A 127 2.23 -3.29 -7.55
CA LEU A 127 1.43 -4.12 -6.67
C LEU A 127 0.20 -4.63 -7.44
N ASN A 128 0.17 -5.93 -7.72
CA ASN A 128 -0.89 -6.51 -8.56
C ASN A 128 -2.25 -6.55 -7.86
N ARG A 129 -2.27 -6.60 -6.52
CA ARG A 129 -3.51 -6.70 -5.74
C ARG A 129 -3.65 -5.56 -4.74
N PRO A 130 -4.91 -5.20 -4.38
CA PRO A 130 -5.20 -4.14 -3.43
C PRO A 130 -5.01 -4.54 -1.95
N GLN A 131 -4.95 -5.84 -1.65
CA GLN A 131 -4.64 -6.33 -0.31
C GLN A 131 -3.19 -5.96 0.02
N GLY A 132 -2.94 -5.50 1.24
CA GLY A 132 -1.61 -5.03 1.64
C GLY A 132 -1.15 -3.73 0.98
N ALA A 133 -2.02 -3.03 0.24
CA ALA A 133 -1.67 -1.81 -0.50
C ALA A 133 -1.95 -0.50 0.26
N VAL A 134 -2.50 -0.56 1.48
CA VAL A 134 -2.54 0.57 2.40
C VAL A 134 -1.19 0.66 3.11
N LEU A 135 -0.23 1.24 2.42
CA LEU A 135 1.17 1.27 2.86
C LEU A 135 1.35 2.23 4.04
N GLU A 136 2.09 1.81 5.06
CA GLU A 136 2.52 2.70 6.14
C GLU A 136 3.57 3.69 5.65
N VAL A 137 3.40 4.95 6.04
CA VAL A 137 4.31 6.05 5.68
C VAL A 137 5.43 6.14 6.71
N TYR A 138 6.48 5.36 6.50
CA TYR A 138 7.72 5.40 7.28
C TYR A 138 8.91 5.27 6.36
N ASP A 139 10.01 5.95 6.68
CA ASP A 139 11.25 5.95 5.87
C ASP A 139 10.99 6.20 4.35
N VAL A 140 10.01 7.04 4.08
CA VAL A 140 9.63 7.44 2.73
C VAL A 140 10.43 8.66 2.30
N GLU A 141 10.86 8.69 1.05
CA GLU A 141 11.43 9.89 0.44
C GLU A 141 10.32 10.79 -0.07
N ARG A 142 9.37 10.22 -0.83
CA ARG A 142 8.19 10.93 -1.34
C ARG A 142 7.10 9.97 -1.80
N ILE A 143 5.89 10.50 -1.89
CA ILE A 143 4.77 9.85 -2.55
C ILE A 143 4.38 10.69 -3.77
N GLU A 144 4.32 10.07 -4.94
CA GLU A 144 3.93 10.71 -6.19
C GLU A 144 2.54 10.22 -6.61
N VAL A 145 1.63 11.16 -6.93
CA VAL A 145 0.29 10.86 -7.45
C VAL A 145 0.17 11.38 -8.87
N LEU A 146 0.15 10.48 -9.83
CA LEU A 146 0.04 10.74 -11.24
C LEU A 146 -1.42 10.62 -11.66
N ARG A 147 -2.02 11.71 -12.15
CA ARG A 147 -3.44 11.77 -12.50
C ARG A 147 -3.65 11.69 -14.00
N GLY A 148 -4.53 10.79 -14.41
CA GLY A 148 -4.84 10.49 -15.81
C GLY A 148 -4.09 9.26 -16.31
N PRO A 149 -4.40 8.79 -17.53
CA PRO A 149 -3.86 7.55 -18.07
C PRO A 149 -2.34 7.50 -18.10
N GLN A 150 -1.76 6.43 -17.56
CA GLN A 150 -0.31 6.19 -17.50
C GLN A 150 0.08 4.91 -18.24
N GLY A 151 -0.76 4.41 -19.15
CA GLY A 151 -0.60 3.11 -19.79
C GLY A 151 0.69 2.93 -20.57
N THR A 152 1.29 3.99 -21.14
CA THR A 152 2.52 3.89 -21.92
C THR A 152 3.70 3.41 -21.07
N LEU A 153 4.00 4.08 -19.97
CA LEU A 153 5.16 3.78 -19.14
C LEU A 153 4.86 2.81 -17.99
N TYR A 154 3.65 2.88 -17.43
CA TYR A 154 3.27 2.09 -16.26
C TYR A 154 2.48 0.83 -16.64
N GLY A 155 1.85 0.82 -17.81
CA GLY A 155 1.18 -0.34 -18.35
C GLY A 155 -0.21 -0.58 -17.77
N ARG A 156 -0.51 -1.83 -17.46
CA ARG A 156 -1.83 -2.29 -17.02
C ARG A 156 -2.32 -1.54 -15.78
N ASN A 157 -3.64 -1.47 -15.65
CA ASN A 157 -4.33 -0.99 -14.44
C ASN A 157 -4.01 0.47 -14.05
N THR A 158 -3.64 1.31 -15.03
CA THR A 158 -3.28 2.71 -14.83
C THR A 158 -4.09 3.70 -15.66
N ILE A 159 -5.34 3.34 -15.98
CA ILE A 159 -6.24 4.18 -16.76
C ILE A 159 -6.68 5.45 -16.01
N GLY A 160 -6.86 5.36 -14.68
CA GLY A 160 -7.15 6.50 -13.81
C GLY A 160 -5.90 7.27 -13.43
N GLY A 161 -4.78 6.56 -13.30
CA GLY A 161 -3.51 7.11 -12.86
C GLY A 161 -2.64 6.10 -12.12
N ALA A 162 -1.63 6.60 -11.42
CA ALA A 162 -0.74 5.80 -10.59
C ALA A 162 -0.38 6.53 -9.30
N VAL A 163 -0.12 5.76 -8.25
CA VAL A 163 0.45 6.23 -6.98
C VAL A 163 1.77 5.51 -6.76
N LYS A 164 2.84 6.26 -6.57
CA LYS A 164 4.18 5.73 -6.32
C LYS A 164 4.61 6.07 -4.90
N TYR A 165 4.96 5.06 -4.17
CA TYR A 165 5.64 5.15 -2.90
C TYR A 165 7.14 4.96 -3.15
N VAL A 166 7.92 6.03 -2.98
CA VAL A 166 9.38 6.02 -3.19
C VAL A 166 10.05 5.98 -1.83
N THR A 167 10.81 4.92 -1.58
CA THR A 167 11.53 4.75 -0.32
C THR A 167 12.77 5.62 -0.29
N ARG A 168 13.23 5.97 0.91
CA ARG A 168 14.46 6.76 1.08
C ARG A 168 15.67 5.96 0.61
N GLY A 169 16.52 6.59 -0.20
CA GLY A 169 17.82 6.06 -0.57
C GLY A 169 18.79 6.01 0.62
N LEU A 170 19.80 5.16 0.52
CA LEU A 170 20.82 5.04 1.57
C LEU A 170 21.84 6.21 1.49
N SER A 171 22.21 6.72 2.66
CA SER A 171 23.14 7.86 2.78
C SER A 171 24.60 7.39 2.73
N ASP A 172 25.46 8.20 2.12
CA ASP A 172 26.92 8.04 2.16
C ASP A 172 27.53 8.39 3.53
N GLU A 173 26.74 9.01 4.42
CA GLU A 173 27.12 9.30 5.78
C GLU A 173 26.25 8.50 6.77
N PRO A 174 26.81 8.08 7.94
CA PRO A 174 25.99 7.43 8.96
C PRO A 174 24.81 8.30 9.36
N MET A 175 23.59 7.76 9.18
CA MET A 175 22.36 8.46 9.51
C MET A 175 21.52 7.60 10.45
N PHE A 176 20.93 8.25 11.45
CA PHE A 176 19.91 7.64 12.30
C PHE A 176 18.81 8.65 12.57
N LYS A 177 17.57 8.26 12.29
CA LYS A 177 16.37 9.03 12.65
C LYS A 177 15.46 8.15 13.50
N ALA A 178 14.88 8.72 14.55
CA ALA A 178 13.86 8.05 15.34
C ALA A 178 12.79 9.06 15.75
N ARG A 179 11.53 8.61 15.71
CA ARG A 179 10.36 9.36 16.15
C ARG A 179 9.52 8.44 17.03
N GLY A 180 9.07 8.97 18.17
CA GLY A 180 8.05 8.35 19.01
C GLY A 180 6.86 9.27 19.17
N ALA A 181 5.65 8.73 19.23
CA ALA A 181 4.45 9.49 19.54
C ALA A 181 3.64 8.76 20.63
N LEU A 182 3.07 9.56 21.53
CA LEU A 182 2.10 9.11 22.53
C LEU A 182 0.84 9.94 22.36
N GLY A 183 -0.31 9.32 22.40
CA GLY A 183 -1.57 9.99 22.13
C GLY A 183 -2.75 9.43 22.93
N SER A 184 -3.93 9.93 22.63
CA SER A 184 -5.19 9.41 23.15
C SER A 184 -5.40 7.97 22.73
N TYR A 185 -6.26 7.25 23.46
CA TYR A 185 -6.54 5.84 23.21
C TYR A 185 -5.29 4.95 23.33
N ASN A 186 -4.41 5.23 24.29
CA ASN A 186 -3.15 4.51 24.51
C ASN A 186 -2.23 4.45 23.28
N GLN A 187 -2.34 5.39 22.35
CA GLN A 187 -1.49 5.45 21.18
C GLN A 187 -0.01 5.44 21.56
N ARG A 188 0.75 4.57 20.90
CA ARG A 188 2.20 4.43 21.06
C ARG A 188 2.79 4.08 19.70
N ASP A 189 3.41 5.06 19.07
CA ASP A 189 4.03 4.90 17.77
C ASP A 189 5.55 5.02 17.90
N ILE A 190 6.26 4.16 17.21
CA ILE A 190 7.72 4.20 17.06
C ILE A 190 8.03 4.07 15.58
N VAL A 191 8.81 5.00 15.06
CA VAL A 191 9.39 4.91 13.72
C VAL A 191 10.88 5.18 13.86
N ALA A 192 11.70 4.32 13.29
CA ALA A 192 13.14 4.53 13.25
C ALA A 192 13.70 4.12 11.88
N SER A 193 14.71 4.84 11.42
CA SER A 193 15.47 4.48 10.22
C SER A 193 16.95 4.76 10.44
N ALA A 194 17.77 3.97 9.76
CA ALA A 194 19.22 4.08 9.81
C ALA A 194 19.83 3.80 8.44
N SER A 195 20.93 4.46 8.15
CA SER A 195 21.79 4.18 7.01
C SER A 195 23.25 4.21 7.46
N LEU A 196 24.01 3.22 7.03
CA LEU A 196 25.40 3.05 7.41
C LEU A 196 26.25 2.72 6.18
N PRO A 197 27.21 3.56 5.80
CA PRO A 197 28.22 3.20 4.81
C PRO A 197 29.17 2.16 5.39
N LEU A 198 29.45 1.11 4.63
CA LEU A 198 30.43 0.05 4.93
C LEU A 198 31.63 0.20 3.97
N GLY A 199 32.39 1.28 4.13
CA GLY A 199 33.45 1.70 3.22
C GLY A 199 32.91 2.60 2.10
N ASP A 200 33.65 2.69 0.99
CA ASP A 200 33.40 3.68 -0.06
C ASP A 200 32.34 3.22 -1.09
N SER A 201 32.00 1.92 -1.11
CA SER A 201 31.20 1.34 -2.18
C SER A 201 29.96 0.58 -1.70
N VAL A 202 29.79 0.36 -0.39
CA VAL A 202 28.64 -0.40 0.14
C VAL A 202 27.93 0.43 1.18
N ARG A 203 26.63 0.50 1.07
CA ARG A 203 25.71 1.10 2.06
C ARG A 203 24.69 0.08 2.48
N VAL A 204 24.36 0.05 3.76
CA VAL A 204 23.27 -0.77 4.30
C VAL A 204 22.37 0.08 5.18
N GLY A 205 21.12 -0.26 5.24
CA GLY A 205 20.19 0.49 6.07
C GLY A 205 18.78 -0.08 6.04
N GLY A 206 17.87 0.67 6.61
CA GLY A 206 16.46 0.30 6.62
C GLY A 206 15.67 1.11 7.62
N GLY A 207 14.39 0.79 7.69
CA GLY A 207 13.44 1.41 8.58
C GLY A 207 12.57 0.39 9.29
N LEU A 208 12.04 0.78 10.41
CA LEU A 208 11.02 0.06 11.15
C LEU A 208 9.92 1.03 11.59
N ALA A 209 8.70 0.52 11.65
CA ALA A 209 7.58 1.21 12.24
C ALA A 209 6.78 0.22 13.10
N TYR A 210 6.33 0.70 14.25
CA TYR A 210 5.38 0.02 15.10
C TYR A 210 4.33 1.02 15.56
N PHE A 211 3.09 0.78 15.18
CA PHE A 211 1.96 1.65 15.47
C PHE A 211 0.94 0.89 16.29
N THR A 212 0.65 1.37 17.49
CA THR A 212 -0.43 0.80 18.31
C THR A 212 -1.34 1.89 18.84
N ARG A 213 -2.63 1.57 18.90
CA ARG A 213 -3.65 2.42 19.50
C ARG A 213 -4.90 1.59 19.78
N ASP A 214 -5.54 1.81 20.96
CA ASP A 214 -6.85 1.26 21.23
C ASP A 214 -7.91 1.86 20.26
N GLY A 215 -9.03 1.18 20.09
CA GLY A 215 -10.15 1.69 19.31
C GLY A 215 -10.79 2.94 19.94
N PHE A 216 -11.37 3.78 19.11
CA PHE A 216 -12.21 4.89 19.59
C PHE A 216 -13.72 4.61 19.44
N GLY A 217 -14.07 3.41 18.98
CA GLY A 217 -15.37 2.77 18.98
C GLY A 217 -15.27 1.34 19.49
N GLU A 218 -16.41 0.71 19.72
CA GLU A 218 -16.54 -0.65 20.23
C GLU A 218 -17.51 -1.45 19.36
N ASN A 219 -17.21 -2.71 19.12
CA ASN A 219 -18.18 -3.67 18.63
C ASN A 219 -18.97 -4.22 19.83
N LEU A 220 -20.22 -3.80 19.96
CA LEU A 220 -21.09 -4.12 21.09
C LEU A 220 -21.50 -5.61 21.14
N ILE A 221 -21.18 -6.40 20.13
CA ILE A 221 -21.50 -7.84 20.06
C ILE A 221 -20.28 -8.67 20.45
N THR A 222 -19.12 -8.39 19.84
CA THR A 222 -17.90 -9.14 20.11
C THR A 222 -17.11 -8.60 21.30
N GLY A 223 -17.33 -7.32 21.67
CA GLY A 223 -16.55 -6.61 22.69
C GLY A 223 -15.16 -6.20 22.20
N GLU A 224 -14.90 -6.29 20.92
CA GLU A 224 -13.62 -5.86 20.34
C GLU A 224 -13.63 -4.36 20.04
N ASP A 225 -12.45 -3.76 20.14
CA ASP A 225 -12.23 -2.38 19.71
C ASP A 225 -12.52 -2.22 18.22
N ASN A 226 -13.24 -1.17 17.84
CA ASN A 226 -13.39 -0.73 16.46
C ASN A 226 -12.47 0.46 16.19
N TYR A 227 -11.77 0.46 15.05
CA TYR A 227 -10.75 1.46 14.69
C TYR A 227 -9.48 1.45 15.56
N ASN A 228 -9.12 0.33 16.18
CA ASN A 228 -7.80 0.17 16.79
C ASN A 228 -6.69 0.13 15.73
N LYS A 229 -5.44 0.16 16.16
CA LYS A 229 -4.27 -0.03 15.31
C LYS A 229 -3.26 -0.94 16.01
N ASP A 230 -2.77 -1.95 15.30
CA ASP A 230 -1.67 -2.82 15.71
C ASP A 230 -0.91 -3.29 14.46
N VAL A 231 0.12 -2.50 14.08
CA VAL A 231 0.84 -2.67 12.83
C VAL A 231 2.34 -2.64 13.09
N ALA A 232 3.03 -3.66 12.58
CA ALA A 232 4.49 -3.73 12.53
C ALA A 232 4.97 -3.76 11.09
N ALA A 233 5.89 -2.88 10.72
CA ALA A 233 6.46 -2.81 9.38
C ALA A 233 7.98 -2.64 9.45
N TYR A 234 8.69 -3.36 8.58
CA TYR A 234 10.16 -3.37 8.52
C TYR A 234 10.61 -3.29 7.07
N ARG A 235 11.72 -2.60 6.85
CA ARG A 235 12.42 -2.57 5.56
C ARG A 235 13.91 -2.65 5.79
N LEU A 236 14.60 -3.43 4.95
CA LEU A 236 16.05 -3.50 4.90
C LEU A 236 16.50 -3.26 3.46
N SER A 237 17.60 -2.55 3.29
CA SER A 237 18.19 -2.27 1.99
C SER A 237 19.72 -2.36 2.06
N ALA A 238 20.32 -2.77 0.94
CA ALA A 238 21.74 -2.72 0.72
C ALA A 238 22.01 -2.17 -0.69
N GLU A 239 22.91 -1.23 -0.80
CA GLU A 239 23.38 -0.66 -2.05
C GLU A 239 24.88 -0.96 -2.21
N TRP A 240 25.27 -1.35 -3.40
CA TRP A 240 26.66 -1.64 -3.72
C TRP A 240 27.05 -1.00 -5.06
N ASP A 241 27.95 -0.04 -4.99
CA ASP A 241 28.61 0.55 -6.15
C ASP A 241 29.75 -0.40 -6.57
N VAL A 242 29.39 -1.39 -7.41
CA VAL A 242 30.33 -2.43 -7.91
C VAL A 242 31.47 -1.79 -8.67
N THR A 243 31.17 -0.74 -9.43
CA THR A 243 32.09 0.17 -10.10
C THR A 243 31.46 1.55 -10.16
N ASP A 244 32.20 2.58 -10.56
CA ASP A 244 31.67 3.96 -10.77
C ASP A 244 30.49 4.02 -11.76
N LYS A 245 30.26 2.94 -12.53
CA LYS A 245 29.19 2.85 -13.54
C LYS A 245 28.15 1.79 -13.24
N PHE A 246 28.38 0.91 -12.27
CA PHE A 246 27.49 -0.21 -12.00
C PHE A 246 27.11 -0.27 -10.53
N GLN A 247 25.84 -0.09 -10.27
CA GLN A 247 25.23 -0.15 -8.93
C GLN A 247 24.23 -1.30 -8.85
N LEU A 248 24.21 -1.95 -7.70
CA LEU A 248 23.19 -2.91 -7.29
C LEU A 248 22.48 -2.40 -6.04
N ARG A 249 21.16 -2.50 -6.01
CA ARG A 249 20.35 -2.27 -4.82
C ARG A 249 19.48 -3.49 -4.54
N LEU A 250 19.65 -4.07 -3.36
CA LEU A 250 18.78 -5.12 -2.82
C LEU A 250 17.91 -4.51 -1.73
N ALA A 251 16.61 -4.76 -1.78
CA ALA A 251 15.67 -4.33 -0.74
C ALA A 251 14.72 -5.47 -0.39
N GLY A 252 14.31 -5.52 0.87
CA GLY A 252 13.27 -6.42 1.37
C GLY A 252 12.37 -5.70 2.36
N ASP A 253 11.09 -5.98 2.34
CA ASP A 253 10.09 -5.42 3.24
C ASP A 253 9.15 -6.49 3.80
N TYR A 254 8.69 -6.23 5.00
CA TYR A 254 7.71 -7.04 5.71
C TYR A 254 6.72 -6.12 6.45
N MET A 255 5.46 -6.45 6.41
CA MET A 255 4.42 -5.78 7.20
C MET A 255 3.45 -6.83 7.74
N ASN A 256 3.04 -6.65 9.00
CA ASN A 256 1.93 -7.38 9.63
C ASN A 256 0.98 -6.38 10.29
N ASP A 257 -0.30 -6.47 9.93
CA ASP A 257 -1.40 -5.67 10.48
C ASP A 257 -2.39 -6.61 11.20
N GLU A 258 -2.37 -6.59 12.53
CA GLU A 258 -3.27 -7.34 13.40
C GLU A 258 -4.41 -6.47 13.98
N SER A 259 -4.60 -5.27 13.44
CA SER A 259 -5.72 -4.41 13.83
C SER A 259 -7.06 -5.10 13.55
N ASN A 260 -8.06 -4.86 14.39
CA ASN A 260 -9.42 -5.36 14.15
C ASN A 260 -10.00 -4.75 12.87
N ALA A 261 -10.86 -5.48 12.18
CA ALA A 261 -11.54 -4.98 10.99
C ALA A 261 -12.32 -3.69 11.30
N ARG A 262 -12.22 -2.71 10.41
CA ARG A 262 -13.02 -1.48 10.49
C ARG A 262 -14.46 -1.79 10.11
N GLN A 263 -15.27 -2.10 11.08
CA GLN A 263 -16.68 -2.45 10.88
C GLN A 263 -17.53 -1.22 10.61
N GLY A 264 -18.61 -1.43 9.86
CA GLY A 264 -19.52 -0.38 9.45
C GLY A 264 -20.42 0.13 10.60
N HIS A 265 -21.04 1.29 10.38
CA HIS A 265 -22.06 1.87 11.25
C HIS A 265 -23.36 2.09 10.44
N ARG A 266 -24.48 1.58 10.93
CA ARG A 266 -25.77 1.76 10.28
C ARG A 266 -26.27 3.19 10.48
N LEU A 267 -26.69 3.82 9.40
CA LEU A 267 -27.25 5.18 9.43
C LEU A 267 -28.79 5.19 9.56
N ILE A 268 -29.43 4.04 9.35
CA ILE A 268 -30.89 3.88 9.48
C ILE A 268 -31.20 2.68 10.36
N PRO A 269 -32.32 2.68 11.10
CA PRO A 269 -32.73 1.52 11.87
C PRO A 269 -32.95 0.30 10.99
N ASP A 270 -32.69 -0.88 11.52
CA ASP A 270 -33.09 -2.11 10.87
C ASP A 270 -34.63 -2.20 10.83
N ARG A 271 -35.16 -2.71 9.72
CA ARG A 271 -36.61 -2.83 9.48
C ARG A 271 -37.04 -4.27 9.14
N PHE A 272 -36.11 -5.21 9.15
CA PHE A 272 -36.42 -6.59 8.83
C PHE A 272 -36.84 -7.36 10.09
N PRO A 273 -38.12 -7.81 10.19
CA PRO A 273 -38.54 -8.66 11.29
C PRO A 273 -37.72 -9.96 11.33
N PRO A 274 -37.52 -10.57 12.52
CA PRO A 274 -38.19 -10.25 13.79
C PRO A 274 -37.49 -9.18 14.62
N PHE A 275 -36.30 -8.72 14.22
CA PHE A 275 -35.48 -7.83 15.00
C PHE A 275 -35.63 -6.38 14.52
N THR A 276 -35.48 -5.44 15.44
CA THR A 276 -35.45 -4.02 15.14
C THR A 276 -34.37 -3.38 15.98
N TYR A 277 -33.28 -2.97 15.33
CA TYR A 277 -32.18 -2.33 16.00
C TYR A 277 -32.19 -0.82 15.70
N PRO A 278 -32.20 0.04 16.76
CA PRO A 278 -32.05 1.47 16.55
C PRO A 278 -30.64 1.81 16.08
N VAL A 279 -30.48 2.97 15.43
CA VAL A 279 -29.17 3.54 15.12
C VAL A 279 -28.41 3.78 16.44
N LEU A 280 -27.13 3.43 16.46
CA LEU A 280 -26.26 3.74 17.59
C LEU A 280 -25.97 5.23 17.66
N SER A 281 -25.88 5.77 18.87
CA SER A 281 -25.62 7.19 19.10
C SER A 281 -24.17 7.59 18.83
N ASN A 282 -23.23 6.67 19.11
CA ASN A 282 -21.83 6.85 18.78
C ASN A 282 -21.58 6.27 17.38
N VAL A 283 -21.13 7.10 16.47
CA VAL A 283 -20.91 6.74 15.06
C VAL A 283 -19.73 5.79 14.83
N TYR A 284 -18.88 5.61 15.84
CA TYR A 284 -17.74 4.71 15.79
C TYR A 284 -18.07 3.31 16.33
N ASP A 285 -19.20 3.15 17.03
CA ASP A 285 -19.64 1.85 17.52
C ASP A 285 -20.36 1.06 16.43
N THR A 286 -20.26 -0.25 16.52
CA THR A 286 -20.93 -1.19 15.62
C THR A 286 -21.64 -2.30 16.37
N ARG A 287 -22.52 -3.03 15.67
CA ARG A 287 -23.12 -4.30 16.11
C ARG A 287 -22.77 -5.44 15.18
N ALA A 288 -21.67 -5.33 14.43
CA ALA A 288 -21.23 -6.38 13.53
C ALA A 288 -21.11 -7.72 14.28
N GLY A 289 -21.94 -8.69 13.90
CA GLY A 289 -22.03 -9.98 14.58
C GLY A 289 -21.10 -11.06 13.99
N LEU A 290 -20.45 -10.77 12.90
CA LEU A 290 -19.53 -11.70 12.24
C LEU A 290 -18.21 -11.84 13.02
N ASP A 291 -18.01 -13.02 13.63
CA ASP A 291 -16.77 -13.42 14.34
C ASP A 291 -16.28 -14.78 13.77
N ALA A 292 -16.15 -14.87 12.47
CA ALA A 292 -15.81 -16.11 11.78
C ALA A 292 -14.31 -16.27 11.52
N VAL A 293 -13.67 -15.20 11.12
CA VAL A 293 -12.22 -15.10 10.89
C VAL A 293 -11.71 -13.83 11.55
N LYS A 294 -10.48 -13.85 12.03
CA LYS A 294 -9.85 -12.64 12.55
C LYS A 294 -9.24 -11.83 11.41
N GLN A 295 -9.31 -10.52 11.53
CA GLN A 295 -8.59 -9.63 10.63
C GLN A 295 -7.09 -9.85 10.83
N ASN A 296 -6.39 -10.09 9.72
CA ASN A 296 -4.93 -10.10 9.65
C ASN A 296 -4.50 -9.79 8.22
N VAL A 297 -3.40 -9.05 8.06
CA VAL A 297 -2.75 -8.87 6.76
C VAL A 297 -1.26 -8.98 6.94
N GLU A 298 -0.66 -9.93 6.23
CA GLU A 298 0.79 -10.11 6.15
C GLU A 298 1.27 -9.83 4.73
N VAL A 299 2.31 -9.00 4.58
CA VAL A 299 2.91 -8.66 3.28
C VAL A 299 4.41 -8.85 3.34
N LYS A 300 4.97 -9.45 2.30
CA LYS A 300 6.42 -9.63 2.11
C LYS A 300 6.82 -9.20 0.71
N GLY A 301 7.98 -8.58 0.63
CA GLY A 301 8.54 -8.19 -0.66
C GLY A 301 10.06 -8.26 -0.67
N ALA A 302 10.59 -8.55 -1.86
CA ALA A 302 12.02 -8.42 -2.13
C ALA A 302 12.23 -7.90 -3.55
N SER A 303 13.21 -7.03 -3.74
CA SER A 303 13.58 -6.50 -5.03
C SER A 303 15.09 -6.38 -5.21
N LEU A 304 15.53 -6.59 -6.44
CA LEU A 304 16.91 -6.36 -6.87
C LEU A 304 16.89 -5.38 -8.05
N VAL A 305 17.51 -4.24 -7.87
CA VAL A 305 17.70 -3.25 -8.93
C VAL A 305 19.18 -3.25 -9.33
N ALA A 306 19.42 -3.39 -10.63
CA ALA A 306 20.74 -3.28 -11.23
C ALA A 306 20.75 -2.11 -12.20
N GLU A 307 21.63 -1.14 -11.99
CA GLU A 307 21.79 0.03 -12.85
C GLU A 307 23.21 0.11 -13.40
N TYR A 308 23.32 0.26 -14.70
CA TYR A 308 24.60 0.37 -15.40
C TYR A 308 24.64 1.58 -16.34
N LYS A 309 25.49 2.55 -16.03
CA LYS A 309 25.79 3.71 -16.86
C LYS A 309 26.77 3.31 -17.94
N LEU A 310 26.25 2.90 -19.12
CA LEU A 310 27.07 2.48 -20.26
C LEU A 310 28.01 3.61 -20.69
N ASN A 311 27.47 4.82 -20.82
CA ASN A 311 28.17 6.08 -21.03
C ASN A 311 27.29 7.24 -20.56
N ASP A 312 27.68 8.49 -20.83
CA ASP A 312 26.95 9.69 -20.37
C ASP A 312 25.53 9.81 -20.96
N ALA A 313 25.26 9.13 -22.09
CA ALA A 313 23.98 9.19 -22.75
C ALA A 313 23.08 7.97 -22.48
N PHE A 314 23.62 6.81 -22.12
CA PHE A 314 22.87 5.57 -21.98
C PHE A 314 22.99 4.97 -20.60
N THR A 315 21.84 4.74 -19.96
CA THR A 315 21.71 4.00 -18.70
C THR A 315 20.84 2.76 -18.92
N LEU A 316 21.31 1.61 -18.47
CA LEU A 316 20.56 0.36 -18.42
C LEU A 316 20.08 0.14 -17.00
N LYS A 317 18.82 -0.21 -16.82
CA LYS A 317 18.24 -0.54 -15.50
C LYS A 317 17.45 -1.83 -15.59
N ASN A 318 17.63 -2.73 -14.63
CA ASN A 318 16.80 -3.91 -14.45
C ASN A 318 16.23 -3.93 -13.06
N ILE A 319 14.94 -4.23 -12.94
CA ILE A 319 14.20 -4.33 -11.68
C ILE A 319 13.60 -5.73 -11.64
N LEU A 320 14.09 -6.59 -10.77
CA LEU A 320 13.54 -7.90 -10.48
C LEU A 320 12.87 -7.85 -9.11
N ALA A 321 11.64 -8.29 -8.98
CA ALA A 321 10.93 -8.27 -7.71
C ALA A 321 10.02 -9.48 -7.54
N TYR A 322 9.95 -9.94 -6.28
CA TYR A 322 8.97 -10.91 -5.80
C TYR A 322 8.19 -10.30 -4.65
N ARG A 323 6.89 -10.52 -4.63
CA ARG A 323 6.00 -10.09 -3.54
C ARG A 323 4.95 -11.14 -3.28
N GLU A 324 4.54 -11.24 -2.02
CA GLU A 324 3.41 -12.05 -1.57
C GLU A 324 2.62 -11.32 -0.50
N ASP A 325 1.33 -11.56 -0.45
CA ASP A 325 0.47 -11.13 0.64
C ASP A 325 -0.57 -12.20 0.99
N GLU A 326 -0.87 -12.27 2.28
CA GLU A 326 -1.96 -13.06 2.82
C GLU A 326 -2.86 -12.15 3.66
N SER A 327 -4.17 -12.27 3.47
CA SER A 327 -5.13 -11.49 4.26
C SER A 327 -6.35 -12.31 4.63
N SER A 328 -6.83 -12.09 5.86
CA SER A 328 -8.12 -12.58 6.34
C SER A 328 -8.97 -11.40 6.83
N SER A 329 -10.26 -11.40 6.53
CA SER A 329 -11.15 -10.29 6.85
C SER A 329 -12.57 -10.77 7.18
N PRO A 330 -13.14 -10.40 8.34
CA PRO A 330 -14.53 -10.63 8.67
C PRO A 330 -15.39 -9.47 8.14
N ILE A 331 -15.71 -9.48 6.87
CA ILE A 331 -16.48 -8.39 6.24
C ILE A 331 -17.95 -8.53 6.60
N ASP A 332 -18.40 -7.74 7.55
CA ASP A 332 -19.79 -7.62 7.94
C ASP A 332 -20.45 -6.51 7.11
N PHE A 333 -21.43 -6.87 6.29
CA PHE A 333 -22.04 -5.93 5.35
C PHE A 333 -23.24 -5.17 5.93
N ASP A 334 -23.91 -5.74 6.93
CA ASP A 334 -25.13 -5.16 7.44
C ASP A 334 -24.99 -4.50 8.81
N SER A 335 -23.87 -4.73 9.51
CA SER A 335 -23.58 -4.20 10.85
C SER A 335 -24.67 -4.56 11.87
N LEU A 336 -25.16 -5.80 11.79
CA LEU A 336 -26.19 -6.37 12.68
C LEU A 336 -25.60 -7.50 13.53
N PRO A 337 -26.28 -7.83 14.68
CA PRO A 337 -25.86 -8.95 15.52
C PRO A 337 -25.98 -10.33 14.86
N GLU A 338 -26.92 -10.46 13.93
CA GLU A 338 -27.14 -11.67 13.18
C GLU A 338 -26.20 -11.71 11.98
N ALA A 339 -25.42 -12.76 11.83
CA ALA A 339 -24.59 -12.94 10.64
C ALA A 339 -25.46 -13.26 9.42
N ASP A 340 -25.82 -12.23 8.65
CA ASP A 340 -26.60 -12.37 7.42
C ASP A 340 -26.09 -11.39 6.35
N VAL A 341 -25.83 -11.93 5.16
CA VAL A 341 -25.14 -11.19 4.06
C VAL A 341 -23.71 -10.83 4.40
N ASP A 342 -23.10 -11.52 5.36
CA ASP A 342 -21.73 -11.30 5.79
C ASP A 342 -20.75 -12.19 5.05
N VAL A 343 -19.52 -11.71 4.92
CA VAL A 343 -18.52 -12.30 4.04
C VAL A 343 -17.17 -12.46 4.75
N PRO A 344 -16.97 -13.53 5.52
CA PRO A 344 -15.62 -13.90 5.90
C PRO A 344 -14.81 -14.28 4.66
N ALA A 345 -13.64 -13.69 4.51
CA ALA A 345 -12.79 -13.87 3.33
C ALA A 345 -11.33 -14.10 3.71
N VAL A 346 -10.66 -14.96 2.92
CA VAL A 346 -9.20 -15.15 2.97
C VAL A 346 -8.66 -15.00 1.56
N ASN A 347 -7.58 -14.23 1.42
CA ASN A 347 -6.90 -14.03 0.15
C ASN A 347 -5.43 -14.41 0.31
N TYR A 348 -4.88 -14.99 -0.74
CA TYR A 348 -3.46 -15.23 -0.90
C TYR A 348 -3.03 -14.79 -2.29
N ASN A 349 -2.01 -13.96 -2.37
CA ASN A 349 -1.50 -13.42 -3.63
C ASN A 349 0.01 -13.53 -3.66
N ASP A 350 0.55 -13.86 -4.83
CA ASP A 350 1.98 -13.81 -5.11
C ASP A 350 2.25 -13.25 -6.50
N GLN A 351 3.41 -12.65 -6.67
CA GLN A 351 3.85 -12.15 -7.97
C GLN A 351 5.36 -12.15 -8.12
N LEU A 352 5.82 -12.47 -9.32
CA LEU A 352 7.17 -12.23 -9.80
C LEU A 352 7.12 -11.23 -10.95
N SER A 353 7.93 -10.17 -10.90
CA SER A 353 8.01 -9.19 -11.98
C SER A 353 9.45 -8.89 -12.35
N ASN A 354 9.67 -8.60 -13.63
CA ASN A 354 10.95 -8.11 -14.14
C ASN A 354 10.72 -6.99 -15.14
N GLU A 355 11.39 -5.87 -14.94
CA GLU A 355 11.38 -4.73 -15.87
C GLU A 355 12.81 -4.41 -16.29
N PHE A 356 13.06 -4.39 -17.59
CA PHE A 356 14.31 -3.95 -18.17
C PHE A 356 14.12 -2.65 -18.93
N GLN A 357 14.99 -1.69 -18.71
CA GLN A 357 14.91 -0.35 -19.26
C GLN A 357 16.26 0.05 -19.89
N ILE A 358 16.19 0.79 -20.98
CA ILE A 358 17.30 1.53 -21.58
C ILE A 358 16.88 2.98 -21.66
N ALA A 359 17.45 3.82 -20.83
CA ALA A 359 17.26 5.26 -20.88
C ALA A 359 18.33 5.90 -21.75
N TYR A 360 17.91 6.87 -22.56
CA TYR A 360 18.78 7.72 -23.36
C TYR A 360 18.59 9.19 -22.96
N SER A 361 19.68 9.87 -22.70
CA SER A 361 19.71 11.30 -22.40
C SER A 361 20.74 12.00 -23.27
N GLY A 362 20.29 12.89 -24.16
CA GLY A 362 21.11 13.69 -25.04
C GLY A 362 20.61 15.14 -25.08
N ASP A 363 21.33 15.99 -25.83
CA ASP A 363 21.07 17.44 -25.83
C ASP A 363 19.64 17.82 -26.28
N ARG A 364 19.05 17.08 -27.21
CA ARG A 364 17.70 17.35 -27.73
C ARG A 364 16.76 16.17 -27.74
N LEU A 365 17.28 14.99 -27.55
CA LEU A 365 16.47 13.76 -27.48
C LEU A 365 16.67 13.10 -26.16
N ASN A 366 15.58 12.88 -25.45
CA ASN A 366 15.54 12.10 -24.22
C ASN A 366 14.47 11.02 -24.36
N GLY A 367 14.69 9.87 -23.79
CA GLY A 367 13.66 8.83 -23.85
C GLY A 367 14.06 7.55 -23.16
N ILE A 368 13.12 6.62 -23.18
CA ILE A 368 13.27 5.31 -22.60
C ILE A 368 12.63 4.26 -23.50
N VAL A 369 13.25 3.10 -23.58
CA VAL A 369 12.61 1.87 -24.08
C VAL A 369 12.72 0.81 -23.00
N GLY A 370 11.74 -0.07 -22.93
CA GLY A 370 11.77 -1.13 -21.94
C GLY A 370 10.93 -2.34 -22.31
N ALA A 371 11.17 -3.39 -21.55
CA ALA A 371 10.39 -4.63 -21.56
C ALA A 371 9.97 -4.97 -20.14
N TYR A 372 8.75 -5.46 -19.98
CA TYR A 372 8.18 -5.84 -18.69
C TYR A 372 7.60 -7.25 -18.75
N TYR A 373 7.79 -7.99 -17.68
CA TYR A 373 7.19 -9.31 -17.45
C TYR A 373 6.57 -9.36 -16.07
N LEU A 374 5.41 -10.00 -15.95
CA LEU A 374 4.72 -10.28 -14.71
C LEU A 374 4.12 -11.68 -14.79
N ASP A 375 4.37 -12.48 -13.75
CA ASP A 375 3.66 -13.72 -13.42
C ASP A 375 3.07 -13.55 -12.03
N ALA A 376 1.74 -13.66 -11.91
CA ALA A 376 1.03 -13.38 -10.67
C ALA A 376 -0.15 -14.34 -10.47
N ASN A 377 -0.34 -14.76 -9.23
CA ASN A 377 -1.46 -15.58 -8.81
C ASN A 377 -2.25 -14.84 -7.73
N ALA A 378 -3.56 -14.96 -7.79
CA ALA A 378 -4.49 -14.42 -6.79
C ALA A 378 -5.52 -15.49 -6.45
N SER A 379 -5.54 -15.93 -5.20
CA SER A 379 -6.49 -16.88 -4.68
C SER A 379 -7.40 -16.23 -3.64
N THR A 380 -8.69 -16.46 -3.74
CA THR A 380 -9.69 -15.94 -2.81
C THR A 380 -10.63 -17.04 -2.39
N VAL A 381 -10.85 -17.19 -1.10
CA VAL A 381 -11.92 -18.02 -0.53
C VAL A 381 -12.81 -17.13 0.31
N PHE A 382 -14.08 -17.12 0.02
CA PHE A 382 -15.06 -16.42 0.84
C PHE A 382 -16.40 -17.16 0.88
N ASP A 383 -17.08 -17.00 2.00
CA ASP A 383 -18.45 -17.41 2.19
C ASP A 383 -19.38 -16.20 2.17
N VAL A 384 -20.57 -16.35 1.64
CA VAL A 384 -21.68 -15.41 1.83
C VAL A 384 -22.66 -16.06 2.78
N ILE A 385 -22.71 -15.62 4.01
CA ILE A 385 -23.59 -16.13 5.05
C ILE A 385 -25.02 -15.63 4.77
N LEU A 386 -25.99 -16.52 4.76
CA LEU A 386 -27.39 -16.24 4.46
C LEU A 386 -28.30 -16.79 5.58
N ALA A 387 -27.99 -16.42 6.83
CA ALA A 387 -28.65 -17.02 8.00
C ALA A 387 -30.16 -16.78 8.03
N THR A 388 -30.62 -15.55 7.81
CA THR A 388 -32.04 -15.17 7.78
C THR A 388 -32.75 -15.87 6.62
N THR A 389 -32.18 -15.84 5.43
CA THR A 389 -32.73 -16.53 4.25
C THR A 389 -32.80 -18.04 4.50
N GLY A 390 -31.73 -18.62 5.08
CA GLY A 390 -31.70 -20.03 5.43
C GLY A 390 -32.79 -20.43 6.42
N ALA A 391 -33.02 -19.62 7.45
CA ALA A 391 -34.09 -19.85 8.41
C ALA A 391 -35.48 -19.83 7.74
N LEU A 392 -35.75 -18.90 6.83
CA LEU A 392 -37.02 -18.77 6.10
C LEU A 392 -37.32 -19.99 5.22
N ILE A 393 -36.31 -20.64 4.67
CA ILE A 393 -36.48 -21.81 3.77
C ILE A 393 -36.21 -23.16 4.43
N ASN A 394 -36.10 -23.21 5.77
CA ASN A 394 -35.72 -24.37 6.56
C ASN A 394 -34.36 -24.97 6.19
N ALA A 395 -33.38 -24.15 5.86
CA ALA A 395 -32.00 -24.50 5.62
C ALA A 395 -31.08 -23.72 6.59
N PRO A 396 -31.07 -24.05 7.89
CA PRO A 396 -30.30 -23.30 8.87
C PRO A 396 -28.82 -23.36 8.59
N GLY A 397 -28.11 -22.23 8.77
CA GLY A 397 -26.71 -22.08 8.43
C GLY A 397 -26.44 -22.14 6.91
N LEU A 398 -27.41 -21.68 6.13
CA LEU A 398 -27.25 -21.53 4.67
C LEU A 398 -26.08 -20.59 4.38
N ASN A 399 -25.21 -21.03 3.49
CA ASN A 399 -23.99 -20.34 3.13
C ASN A 399 -23.61 -20.61 1.68
N ALA A 400 -23.15 -19.61 0.97
CA ALA A 400 -22.68 -19.72 -0.41
C ALA A 400 -21.17 -19.43 -0.48
N GLN A 401 -20.37 -20.48 -0.59
CA GLN A 401 -18.93 -20.36 -0.76
C GLN A 401 -18.56 -20.04 -2.20
N THR A 402 -17.54 -19.23 -2.36
CA THR A 402 -16.83 -19.02 -3.62
C THR A 402 -15.33 -19.25 -3.38
N LEU A 403 -14.73 -20.10 -4.19
CA LEU A 403 -13.29 -20.24 -4.34
C LEU A 403 -12.93 -19.70 -5.72
N GLY A 404 -11.94 -18.81 -5.80
CA GLY A 404 -11.49 -18.21 -7.04
C GLY A 404 -9.98 -18.20 -7.10
N ASP A 405 -9.43 -18.80 -8.17
CA ASP A 405 -8.00 -18.71 -8.48
C ASP A 405 -7.85 -18.00 -9.82
N VAL A 406 -7.02 -16.97 -9.85
CA VAL A 406 -6.71 -16.19 -11.05
C VAL A 406 -5.21 -16.14 -11.23
N SER A 407 -4.72 -16.79 -12.27
CA SER A 407 -3.35 -16.63 -12.73
C SER A 407 -3.28 -15.61 -13.87
N THR A 408 -2.26 -14.77 -13.84
CA THR A 408 -2.02 -13.70 -14.81
C THR A 408 -0.58 -13.79 -15.27
N GLU A 409 -0.38 -13.89 -16.58
CA GLU A 409 0.92 -13.77 -17.21
C GLU A 409 0.89 -12.61 -18.20
N THR A 410 1.79 -11.65 -18.03
CA THR A 410 1.83 -10.44 -18.86
C THR A 410 3.24 -10.17 -19.32
N TRP A 411 3.41 -9.88 -20.61
CA TRP A 411 4.64 -9.27 -21.11
C TRP A 411 4.33 -8.04 -21.95
N SER A 412 5.26 -7.12 -21.97
CA SER A 412 5.10 -5.92 -22.79
C SER A 412 6.43 -5.31 -23.20
N VAL A 413 6.40 -4.57 -24.30
CA VAL A 413 7.47 -3.66 -24.72
C VAL A 413 6.92 -2.26 -24.85
N PHE A 414 7.69 -1.28 -24.42
CA PHE A 414 7.27 0.11 -24.44
C PHE A 414 8.42 1.05 -24.82
N GLY A 415 8.06 2.26 -25.22
CA GLY A 415 9.02 3.33 -25.43
C GLY A 415 8.32 4.68 -25.35
N ASP A 416 9.07 5.68 -24.92
CA ASP A 416 8.65 7.07 -24.82
C ASP A 416 9.85 7.96 -25.09
N PHE A 417 9.70 8.89 -26.04
CA PHE A 417 10.78 9.78 -26.49
C PHE A 417 10.27 11.20 -26.59
N THR A 418 11.01 12.12 -26.02
CA THR A 418 10.81 13.55 -26.14
C THR A 418 11.94 14.16 -26.98
N TYR A 419 11.56 14.88 -28.03
CA TYR A 419 12.51 15.62 -28.89
C TYR A 419 12.25 17.12 -28.79
N ASP A 420 13.28 17.88 -28.43
CA ASP A 420 13.26 19.33 -28.37
C ASP A 420 13.51 19.92 -29.75
N LEU A 421 12.42 20.34 -30.42
CA LEU A 421 12.50 21.01 -31.72
C LEU A 421 13.16 22.39 -31.60
N THR A 422 12.85 23.09 -30.54
CA THR A 422 13.44 24.36 -30.12
C THR A 422 13.52 24.42 -28.60
N ASP A 423 14.18 25.43 -28.02
CA ASP A 423 14.22 25.63 -26.54
C ASP A 423 12.84 25.88 -25.91
N GLN A 424 11.81 26.10 -26.73
CA GLN A 424 10.44 26.39 -26.26
C GLN A 424 9.40 25.36 -26.72
N PHE A 425 9.77 24.44 -27.60
CA PHE A 425 8.84 23.49 -28.19
C PHE A 425 9.41 22.08 -28.25
N SER A 426 8.81 21.17 -27.53
CA SER A 426 9.17 19.75 -27.48
C SER A 426 8.01 18.90 -27.97
N VAL A 427 8.32 17.75 -28.57
CA VAL A 427 7.34 16.73 -28.98
C VAL A 427 7.68 15.41 -28.31
N THR A 428 6.70 14.87 -27.59
CA THR A 428 6.81 13.54 -26.97
C THR A 428 5.96 12.53 -27.74
N VAL A 429 6.54 11.39 -28.05
CA VAL A 429 5.86 10.25 -28.68
C VAL A 429 6.17 9.00 -27.89
N GLY A 430 5.12 8.33 -27.43
CA GLY A 430 5.24 7.08 -26.68
C GLY A 430 4.25 6.04 -27.15
N GLY A 431 4.59 4.77 -26.91
CA GLY A 431 3.75 3.63 -27.24
C GLY A 431 4.10 2.40 -26.40
N ARG A 432 3.13 1.51 -26.23
CA ARG A 432 3.29 0.23 -25.55
C ARG A 432 2.50 -0.85 -26.27
N TYR A 433 3.10 -2.00 -26.42
CA TYR A 433 2.42 -3.23 -26.77
C TYR A 433 2.42 -4.14 -25.55
N THR A 434 1.26 -4.68 -25.23
CA THR A 434 1.09 -5.61 -24.10
C THR A 434 0.31 -6.84 -24.54
N GLU A 435 0.79 -8.00 -24.14
CA GLU A 435 0.05 -9.24 -24.19
C GLU A 435 -0.21 -9.70 -22.73
N ASP A 436 -1.47 -9.94 -22.42
CA ASP A 436 -1.94 -10.27 -21.06
C ASP A 436 -2.80 -11.54 -21.17
N GLU A 437 -2.32 -12.63 -20.62
CA GLU A 437 -3.09 -13.89 -20.55
C GLU A 437 -3.57 -14.10 -19.11
N ARG A 438 -4.86 -14.39 -18.96
CA ARG A 438 -5.45 -14.73 -17.68
C ARG A 438 -6.21 -16.03 -17.75
N ARG A 439 -6.06 -16.78 -16.68
CA ARG A 439 -6.88 -17.95 -16.42
C ARG A 439 -7.56 -17.79 -15.08
N SER A 440 -8.89 -17.93 -15.08
CA SER A 440 -9.70 -17.90 -13.88
C SER A 440 -10.38 -19.25 -13.68
N ILE A 441 -10.24 -19.81 -12.48
CA ILE A 441 -10.99 -20.99 -12.04
C ILE A 441 -11.86 -20.53 -10.89
N VAL A 442 -13.18 -20.65 -11.04
CA VAL A 442 -14.14 -20.26 -9.99
C VAL A 442 -15.03 -21.46 -9.67
N LEU A 443 -15.05 -21.83 -8.40
CA LEU A 443 -15.90 -22.88 -7.87
C LEU A 443 -16.90 -22.28 -6.88
N ARG A 444 -18.20 -22.51 -7.09
CA ARG A 444 -19.25 -22.13 -6.13
C ARG A 444 -19.88 -23.37 -5.53
N ARG A 445 -20.06 -23.34 -4.22
CA ARG A 445 -20.71 -24.40 -3.44
C ARG A 445 -21.76 -23.77 -2.53
N THR A 446 -22.76 -24.57 -2.17
CA THR A 446 -23.76 -24.17 -1.15
C THR A 446 -23.63 -25.12 0.02
N PHE A 447 -23.64 -24.57 1.22
CA PHE A 447 -23.55 -25.29 2.48
C PHE A 447 -24.77 -25.03 3.35
N ILE A 448 -25.05 -25.96 4.27
CA ILE A 448 -25.95 -25.78 5.41
C ILE A 448 -25.22 -26.18 6.69
N GLY A 449 -25.68 -25.67 7.84
CA GLY A 449 -25.10 -26.00 9.14
C GLY A 449 -23.89 -25.17 9.53
N GLY A 450 -23.54 -24.12 8.76
CA GLY A 450 -22.47 -23.18 9.10
C GLY A 450 -21.49 -22.90 7.96
N LEU A 451 -20.36 -22.29 8.31
CA LEU A 451 -19.30 -21.93 7.38
C LEU A 451 -18.66 -23.14 6.69
N SER A 452 -18.06 -22.87 5.55
CA SER A 452 -17.29 -23.88 4.81
C SER A 452 -16.05 -24.34 5.57
N PRO A 453 -15.59 -25.58 5.33
CA PRO A 453 -14.38 -26.10 5.97
C PRO A 453 -13.13 -25.28 5.66
N GLU A 454 -13.04 -24.66 4.50
CA GLU A 454 -11.92 -23.84 4.08
C GLU A 454 -11.78 -22.55 4.94
N LEU A 455 -12.88 -22.12 5.57
CA LEU A 455 -12.89 -21.02 6.55
C LEU A 455 -13.03 -21.53 7.99
N GLY A 456 -12.65 -22.79 8.25
CA GLY A 456 -12.65 -23.40 9.58
C GLY A 456 -14.02 -23.84 10.07
N GLY A 457 -15.05 -23.82 9.24
CA GLY A 457 -16.40 -24.22 9.60
C GLY A 457 -16.68 -25.70 9.48
N THR A 458 -17.90 -26.09 9.86
CA THR A 458 -18.41 -27.49 9.82
C THR A 458 -19.57 -27.65 8.86
N GLY A 459 -19.78 -26.71 7.96
CA GLY A 459 -20.86 -26.73 6.98
C GLY A 459 -20.83 -27.99 6.10
N ILE A 460 -22.02 -28.47 5.78
CA ILE A 460 -22.21 -29.64 4.93
C ILE A 460 -22.58 -29.19 3.51
N PRO A 461 -21.80 -29.55 2.48
CA PRO A 461 -22.11 -29.14 1.13
C PRO A 461 -23.39 -29.84 0.63
N ILE A 462 -24.34 -29.05 0.09
CA ILE A 462 -25.60 -29.56 -0.46
C ILE A 462 -25.67 -29.43 -1.99
N SER A 463 -24.87 -28.56 -2.57
CA SER A 463 -24.72 -28.50 -4.03
C SER A 463 -23.37 -27.88 -4.41
N THR A 464 -22.88 -28.30 -5.58
CA THR A 464 -21.79 -27.63 -6.30
C THR A 464 -22.42 -27.15 -7.61
N THR A 465 -22.59 -25.83 -7.75
CA THR A 465 -23.44 -25.31 -8.83
C THR A 465 -22.72 -24.86 -10.07
N SER A 466 -21.43 -24.54 -9.98
CA SER A 466 -20.66 -24.19 -11.17
C SER A 466 -19.17 -24.34 -10.95
N ASN A 467 -18.55 -24.88 -11.95
CA ASN A 467 -17.10 -24.88 -12.11
C ASN A 467 -16.83 -24.08 -13.39
N PHE A 468 -16.32 -22.86 -13.24
CA PHE A 468 -15.96 -22.00 -14.37
C PHE A 468 -14.44 -22.03 -14.52
N ASP A 469 -13.97 -22.50 -15.68
CA ASP A 469 -12.56 -22.40 -16.09
C ASP A 469 -12.55 -21.53 -17.35
N GLY A 470 -12.11 -20.30 -17.22
CA GLY A 470 -12.10 -19.31 -18.30
C GLY A 470 -10.71 -18.78 -18.57
N ARG A 471 -10.42 -18.53 -19.83
CA ARG A 471 -9.21 -17.85 -20.29
C ARG A 471 -9.57 -16.60 -21.06
N ALA A 472 -8.78 -15.52 -20.84
CA ALA A 472 -8.83 -14.29 -21.60
C ALA A 472 -7.42 -13.92 -22.05
N LYS A 473 -7.31 -13.38 -23.29
CA LYS A 473 -6.09 -12.81 -23.85
C LYS A 473 -6.33 -11.37 -24.26
#